data_47b5834490bf7b71645410d487a269f2
#
_entry.id   47b5834490bf7b71645410d487a269f2
#
_cell.length_a   1.000
_cell.length_b   1.000
_cell.length_c   1.000
_cell.angle_alpha   90.00
_cell.angle_beta   90.00
_cell.angle_gamma   90.00
#
_symmetry.space_group_name_H-M   'P 1'
#
loop_
_entity.id
_entity.type
_entity.pdbx_description
1 polymer ?
#
loop_
_entity_poly.entity_id
_entity_poly.type
_entity_poly.pdbx_seq_one_letter_code
_entity_poly.pdbx_strand_id
1 'polypeptide(L)'
;MNIILTSVHINKTPDAIPLAPALLKSYLLEDSLNKEIKVDILESTLDKEIEEFATEILRKKPTILGISVYLWNRDFYLELVNYIRTINSELIIIAGGAEVRSSYLKLLKQGINYTIQGEGEETFSKVIKCILNKTDPNEISGVNDNNLILVNDLNTIPSPILNKTIDLTKYDGFLWELSRGCPFSCDFCFESRGAKGVRYYSLERVELELKEIIKQDVPQVFVLDPTFNKDLKRAKTILELILKLNKGTHFHFEVRAELIDREIASLFNKIEASLQIGIQSSHNSVLKLVNRGLDRELFKDKIGILNEHGVTFGLDLIYGLPGDSYEGFKESMEFVLSLQPNHLDIFPLSVLPGTALWDNSEELELNFDKNPPYTVISSPTFSKEDMRKSKLLKESCDFIYNKCKSTGWLLQVTKELKISTIKFIEDFVKWNTNYRKNRELTDIDIIKKYINDSFNPEKFSLICDIINYHSAYSKALLSVKKRTYISKNKLMESVPTLSNSSSFIYFKYPVLDAFDNGLYTISEIKKYFKPSKSNVICWYHLGGEVIFEMYTKRIMTFLNSVNGKISSKLIDRDVDIEFLNFAQESGLLLFT
;
A
#
# COMPACT_ATOMS: atom_id res chain seq x y z
N MET A 1 -19.26 -13.23 -31.28
CA MET A 1 -18.13 -13.93 -30.58
C MET A 1 -18.15 -13.56 -29.11
N ASN A 2 -17.92 -14.51 -28.18
CA ASN A 2 -17.94 -14.27 -26.73
C ASN A 2 -16.51 -14.27 -26.17
N ILE A 3 -16.11 -13.15 -25.54
CA ILE A 3 -14.77 -12.92 -24.99
C ILE A 3 -14.88 -12.79 -23.48
N ILE A 4 -14.10 -13.56 -22.75
CA ILE A 4 -13.94 -13.40 -21.29
C ILE A 4 -12.53 -12.87 -21.04
N LEU A 5 -12.44 -11.73 -20.34
CA LEU A 5 -11.19 -11.19 -19.83
C LEU A 5 -11.12 -11.46 -18.34
N THR A 6 -9.96 -11.91 -17.85
CA THR A 6 -9.82 -12.26 -16.44
C THR A 6 -8.74 -11.45 -15.74
N SER A 7 -8.98 -11.15 -14.46
CA SER A 7 -8.00 -10.61 -13.52
C SER A 7 -7.96 -11.49 -12.27
N VAL A 8 -6.75 -11.90 -11.86
CA VAL A 8 -6.54 -12.67 -10.63
C VAL A 8 -5.65 -11.87 -9.70
N HIS A 9 -6.22 -11.49 -8.57
CA HIS A 9 -5.59 -10.66 -7.54
C HIS A 9 -5.02 -11.51 -6.42
N ILE A 10 -4.04 -10.98 -5.67
CA ILE A 10 -3.47 -11.67 -4.50
C ILE A 10 -4.58 -11.85 -3.45
N ASN A 11 -5.26 -10.77 -3.09
CA ASN A 11 -6.34 -10.71 -2.11
C ASN A 11 -7.37 -9.65 -2.54
N LYS A 12 -8.50 -9.59 -1.84
CA LYS A 12 -9.46 -8.49 -1.97
C LYS A 12 -8.95 -7.28 -1.18
N THR A 13 -8.37 -6.32 -1.88
CA THR A 13 -7.83 -5.06 -1.35
C THR A 13 -8.38 -3.89 -2.16
N PRO A 14 -8.34 -2.64 -1.67
CA PRO A 14 -8.85 -1.49 -2.42
C PRO A 14 -8.20 -1.26 -3.79
N ASP A 15 -6.97 -1.75 -4.00
CA ASP A 15 -6.21 -1.73 -5.25
C ASP A 15 -6.42 -2.98 -6.14
N ALA A 16 -7.23 -3.94 -5.68
CA ALA A 16 -7.57 -5.15 -6.46
C ALA A 16 -8.60 -4.84 -7.55
N ILE A 17 -8.19 -4.13 -8.57
CA ILE A 17 -9.02 -3.61 -9.66
C ILE A 17 -8.64 -4.27 -11.00
N PRO A 18 -9.59 -4.72 -11.83
CA PRO A 18 -9.31 -5.33 -13.13
C PRO A 18 -9.03 -4.26 -14.20
N LEU A 19 -8.06 -3.35 -13.97
CA LEU A 19 -7.82 -2.19 -14.83
C LEU A 19 -7.44 -2.61 -16.25
N ALA A 20 -6.50 -3.54 -16.44
CA ALA A 20 -6.08 -3.99 -17.76
C ALA A 20 -7.24 -4.63 -18.56
N PRO A 21 -8.02 -5.59 -17.99
CA PRO A 21 -9.26 -6.07 -18.63
C PRO A 21 -10.26 -4.95 -18.96
N ALA A 22 -10.41 -3.95 -18.09
CA ALA A 22 -11.32 -2.85 -18.30
C ALA A 22 -10.88 -1.94 -19.47
N LEU A 23 -9.58 -1.65 -19.59
CA LEU A 23 -9.00 -0.90 -20.71
C LEU A 23 -9.16 -1.65 -22.03
N LEU A 24 -8.85 -2.95 -22.07
CA LEU A 24 -9.03 -3.78 -23.26
C LEU A 24 -10.50 -3.84 -23.70
N LYS A 25 -11.42 -4.04 -22.75
CA LYS A 25 -12.86 -4.04 -23.03
C LYS A 25 -13.31 -2.67 -23.53
N SER A 26 -12.86 -1.59 -22.90
CA SER A 26 -13.16 -0.22 -23.27
C SER A 26 -12.74 0.07 -24.71
N TYR A 27 -11.54 -0.35 -25.09
CA TYR A 27 -11.00 -0.18 -26.43
C TYR A 27 -11.80 -0.96 -27.48
N LEU A 28 -12.14 -2.23 -27.20
CA LEU A 28 -12.93 -3.07 -28.09
C LEU A 28 -14.35 -2.55 -28.31
N LEU A 29 -14.99 -1.95 -27.29
CA LEU A 29 -16.36 -1.44 -27.39
C LEU A 29 -16.47 -0.15 -28.19
N GLU A 30 -15.43 0.65 -28.26
CA GLU A 30 -15.38 1.85 -29.12
C GLU A 30 -14.91 1.55 -30.54
N ASP A 31 -14.33 0.39 -30.77
CA ASP A 31 -13.98 -0.09 -32.11
C ASP A 31 -15.24 -0.53 -32.89
N SER A 32 -15.13 -0.61 -34.21
CA SER A 32 -16.17 -1.13 -35.13
C SER A 32 -16.67 -2.55 -34.78
N LEU A 33 -15.97 -3.25 -33.92
CA LEU A 33 -16.25 -4.62 -33.46
C LEU A 33 -17.43 -4.74 -32.49
N ASN A 34 -17.91 -3.66 -31.90
CA ASN A 34 -18.86 -3.67 -30.78
C ASN A 34 -20.17 -4.45 -31.03
N LYS A 35 -20.56 -4.59 -32.30
CA LYS A 35 -21.78 -5.34 -32.72
C LYS A 35 -21.56 -6.84 -32.90
N GLU A 36 -20.31 -7.29 -33.04
CA GLU A 36 -19.95 -8.67 -33.36
C GLU A 36 -19.42 -9.44 -32.14
N ILE A 37 -19.07 -8.72 -31.08
CA ILE A 37 -18.47 -9.28 -29.89
C ILE A 37 -19.28 -8.98 -28.62
N LYS A 38 -19.24 -9.91 -27.68
CA LYS A 38 -19.64 -9.68 -26.29
C LYS A 38 -18.41 -9.87 -25.41
N VAL A 39 -18.13 -8.88 -24.54
CA VAL A 39 -16.96 -8.91 -23.66
C VAL A 39 -17.40 -8.83 -22.20
N ASP A 40 -17.10 -9.87 -21.43
CA ASP A 40 -17.30 -9.90 -19.97
C ASP A 40 -15.96 -9.91 -19.25
N ILE A 41 -15.91 -9.32 -18.06
CA ILE A 41 -14.76 -9.38 -17.14
C ILE A 41 -15.13 -10.33 -16.01
N LEU A 42 -14.20 -11.23 -15.65
CA LEU A 42 -14.28 -12.09 -14.47
C LEU A 42 -13.05 -11.87 -13.60
N GLU A 43 -13.31 -11.74 -12.30
CA GLU A 43 -12.28 -11.54 -11.29
C GLU A 43 -12.18 -12.72 -10.35
N SER A 44 -10.99 -12.99 -9.87
CA SER A 44 -10.70 -14.01 -8.85
C SER A 44 -9.58 -13.55 -7.93
N THR A 45 -9.35 -14.30 -6.88
CA THR A 45 -8.19 -14.20 -5.98
C THR A 45 -7.41 -15.52 -6.00
N LEU A 46 -6.14 -15.47 -5.56
CA LEU A 46 -5.26 -16.66 -5.58
C LEU A 46 -5.71 -17.80 -4.68
N ASP A 47 -6.59 -17.54 -3.71
CA ASP A 47 -7.15 -18.53 -2.79
C ASP A 47 -8.37 -19.28 -3.36
N LYS A 48 -8.85 -18.89 -4.55
CA LYS A 48 -9.96 -19.60 -5.22
C LYS A 48 -9.47 -20.87 -5.89
N GLU A 49 -10.22 -21.95 -5.75
CA GLU A 49 -9.92 -23.23 -6.40
C GLU A 49 -9.97 -23.11 -7.94
N ILE A 50 -8.98 -23.71 -8.61
CA ILE A 50 -8.82 -23.65 -10.08
C ILE A 50 -10.04 -24.17 -10.81
N GLU A 51 -10.57 -25.32 -10.37
CA GLU A 51 -11.75 -25.99 -10.98
C GLU A 51 -13.00 -25.13 -10.88
N GLU A 52 -13.16 -24.43 -9.75
CA GLU A 52 -14.30 -23.54 -9.54
C GLU A 52 -14.23 -22.35 -10.50
N PHE A 53 -13.07 -21.70 -10.61
CA PHE A 53 -12.90 -20.56 -11.50
C PHE A 53 -12.98 -20.98 -12.99
N ALA A 54 -12.41 -22.12 -13.36
CA ALA A 54 -12.55 -22.68 -14.70
C ALA A 54 -14.03 -22.97 -15.06
N THR A 55 -14.79 -23.54 -14.12
CA THR A 55 -16.23 -23.80 -14.31
C THR A 55 -17.01 -22.49 -14.52
N GLU A 56 -16.70 -21.44 -13.77
CA GLU A 56 -17.33 -20.13 -13.91
C GLU A 56 -17.05 -19.53 -15.30
N ILE A 57 -15.79 -19.62 -15.78
CA ILE A 57 -15.39 -19.18 -17.10
C ILE A 57 -16.15 -19.98 -18.19
N LEU A 58 -16.08 -21.31 -18.14
CA LEU A 58 -16.65 -22.18 -19.18
C LEU A 58 -18.17 -22.12 -19.23
N ARG A 59 -18.87 -21.86 -18.11
CA ARG A 59 -20.33 -21.64 -18.06
C ARG A 59 -20.76 -20.47 -18.96
N LYS A 60 -19.91 -19.48 -19.14
CA LYS A 60 -20.18 -18.35 -20.05
C LYS A 60 -19.94 -18.68 -21.52
N LYS A 61 -19.51 -19.91 -21.84
CA LYS A 61 -19.25 -20.38 -23.21
C LYS A 61 -18.37 -19.44 -24.02
N PRO A 62 -17.16 -19.10 -23.54
CA PRO A 62 -16.26 -18.20 -24.26
C PRO A 62 -15.75 -18.82 -25.54
N THR A 63 -15.58 -18.00 -26.59
CA THR A 63 -14.78 -18.30 -27.77
C THR A 63 -13.31 -17.95 -27.52
N ILE A 64 -13.10 -16.87 -26.74
CA ILE A 64 -11.77 -16.35 -26.37
C ILE A 64 -11.70 -16.10 -24.87
N LEU A 65 -10.59 -16.52 -24.27
CA LEU A 65 -10.20 -16.21 -22.90
C LEU A 65 -8.95 -15.33 -22.93
N GLY A 66 -9.06 -14.09 -22.43
CA GLY A 66 -7.93 -13.20 -22.21
C GLY A 66 -7.47 -13.28 -20.75
N ILE A 67 -6.19 -13.48 -20.54
CA ILE A 67 -5.57 -13.57 -19.22
C ILE A 67 -4.47 -12.52 -19.05
N SER A 68 -4.43 -11.88 -17.86
CA SER A 68 -3.42 -10.87 -17.51
C SER A 68 -2.38 -11.49 -16.59
N VAL A 69 -1.23 -11.89 -17.15
CA VAL A 69 -0.19 -12.66 -16.46
C VAL A 69 0.86 -11.74 -15.84
N TYR A 70 0.94 -11.78 -14.52
CA TYR A 70 1.90 -11.04 -13.71
C TYR A 70 2.70 -12.01 -12.82
N LEU A 71 3.75 -11.49 -12.19
CA LEU A 71 4.62 -12.21 -11.26
C LEU A 71 3.83 -13.04 -10.22
N TRP A 72 2.80 -12.46 -9.62
CA TRP A 72 2.05 -13.08 -8.51
C TRP A 72 1.00 -14.10 -8.93
N ASN A 73 0.48 -14.04 -10.17
CA ASN A 73 -0.62 -14.89 -10.61
C ASN A 73 -0.24 -15.86 -11.75
N ARG A 74 1.03 -15.89 -12.14
CA ARG A 74 1.51 -16.71 -13.26
C ARG A 74 1.20 -18.18 -13.05
N ASP A 75 1.57 -18.73 -11.90
CA ASP A 75 1.41 -20.16 -11.63
C ASP A 75 -0.07 -20.54 -11.57
N PHE A 76 -0.90 -19.71 -10.95
CA PHE A 76 -2.36 -19.86 -10.98
C PHE A 76 -2.92 -19.93 -12.40
N TYR A 77 -2.50 -19.04 -13.29
CA TYR A 77 -2.96 -19.06 -14.68
C TYR A 77 -2.44 -20.28 -15.45
N LEU A 78 -1.22 -20.75 -15.21
CA LEU A 78 -0.71 -21.96 -15.85
C LEU A 78 -1.52 -23.19 -15.43
N GLU A 79 -1.85 -23.33 -14.16
CA GLU A 79 -2.73 -24.40 -13.67
C GLU A 79 -4.14 -24.28 -14.26
N LEU A 80 -4.71 -23.08 -14.29
CA LEU A 80 -6.02 -22.80 -14.91
C LEU A 80 -6.04 -23.18 -16.40
N VAL A 81 -5.02 -22.79 -17.16
CA VAL A 81 -4.90 -23.13 -18.59
C VAL A 81 -4.81 -24.64 -18.78
N ASN A 82 -3.96 -25.32 -18.01
CA ASN A 82 -3.83 -26.78 -18.08
C ASN A 82 -5.17 -27.46 -17.78
N TYR A 83 -5.88 -27.05 -16.75
CA TYR A 83 -7.18 -27.61 -16.40
C TYR A 83 -8.23 -27.35 -17.51
N ILE A 84 -8.33 -26.13 -18.03
CA ILE A 84 -9.23 -25.79 -19.14
C ILE A 84 -8.94 -26.64 -20.37
N ARG A 85 -7.68 -26.90 -20.72
CA ARG A 85 -7.30 -27.73 -21.86
C ARG A 85 -7.78 -29.18 -21.76
N THR A 86 -7.94 -29.70 -20.56
CA THR A 86 -8.53 -31.06 -20.37
C THR A 86 -10.03 -31.10 -20.72
N ILE A 87 -10.73 -29.96 -20.68
CA ILE A 87 -12.17 -29.86 -20.88
C ILE A 87 -12.52 -29.31 -22.26
N ASN A 88 -11.78 -28.29 -22.71
CA ASN A 88 -12.00 -27.58 -23.97
C ASN A 88 -10.67 -27.20 -24.65
N SER A 89 -10.25 -28.04 -25.58
CA SER A 89 -9.04 -27.83 -26.39
C SER A 89 -9.16 -26.68 -27.40
N GLU A 90 -10.40 -26.35 -27.82
CA GLU A 90 -10.68 -25.39 -28.89
C GLU A 90 -10.76 -23.94 -28.40
N LEU A 91 -10.84 -23.70 -27.09
CA LEU A 91 -10.89 -22.36 -26.54
C LEU A 91 -9.61 -21.59 -26.89
N ILE A 92 -9.76 -20.44 -27.53
CA ILE A 92 -8.61 -19.56 -27.83
C ILE A 92 -8.22 -18.83 -26.56
N ILE A 93 -6.97 -19.01 -26.10
CA ILE A 93 -6.42 -18.34 -24.91
C ILE A 93 -5.36 -17.33 -25.36
N ILE A 94 -5.53 -16.06 -24.93
CA ILE A 94 -4.64 -14.94 -25.24
C ILE A 94 -4.09 -14.40 -23.92
N ALA A 95 -2.76 -14.35 -23.80
CA ALA A 95 -2.07 -13.84 -22.63
C ALA A 95 -1.42 -12.48 -22.89
N GLY A 96 -1.61 -11.53 -21.95
CA GLY A 96 -0.89 -10.26 -21.87
C GLY A 96 -0.32 -10.06 -20.47
N GLY A 97 0.34 -8.92 -20.23
CA GLY A 97 0.92 -8.56 -18.93
C GLY A 97 2.44 -8.73 -18.86
N ALA A 98 3.03 -8.27 -17.77
CA ALA A 98 4.48 -8.14 -17.63
C ALA A 98 5.26 -9.47 -17.79
N GLU A 99 4.69 -10.58 -17.31
CA GLU A 99 5.32 -11.91 -17.41
C GLU A 99 5.41 -12.43 -18.85
N VAL A 100 4.55 -11.97 -19.75
CA VAL A 100 4.59 -12.38 -21.17
C VAL A 100 5.92 -11.99 -21.80
N ARG A 101 6.44 -10.81 -21.46
CA ARG A 101 7.67 -10.26 -22.07
C ARG A 101 8.87 -11.21 -22.01
N SER A 102 9.01 -11.94 -20.93
CA SER A 102 10.15 -12.84 -20.72
C SER A 102 9.83 -14.31 -20.90
N SER A 103 8.55 -14.65 -20.86
CA SER A 103 8.09 -16.04 -20.75
C SER A 103 7.24 -16.50 -21.93
N TYR A 104 7.04 -15.68 -22.98
CA TYR A 104 6.07 -15.95 -24.04
C TYR A 104 6.23 -17.34 -24.66
N LEU A 105 7.47 -17.79 -24.96
CA LEU A 105 7.71 -19.14 -25.49
C LEU A 105 7.32 -20.26 -24.51
N LYS A 106 7.50 -20.03 -23.20
CA LYS A 106 7.04 -20.99 -22.17
C LYS A 106 5.52 -21.02 -22.09
N LEU A 107 4.88 -19.85 -22.14
CA LEU A 107 3.43 -19.72 -22.09
C LEU A 107 2.76 -20.39 -23.30
N LEU A 108 3.29 -20.22 -24.50
CA LEU A 108 2.81 -20.91 -25.70
C LEU A 108 2.90 -22.44 -25.56
N LYS A 109 4.00 -22.97 -25.00
CA LYS A 109 4.17 -24.42 -24.75
C LYS A 109 3.18 -24.97 -23.72
N GLN A 110 2.59 -24.11 -22.88
CA GLN A 110 1.60 -24.48 -21.86
C GLN A 110 0.16 -24.42 -22.37
N GLY A 111 -0.04 -24.26 -23.68
CA GLY A 111 -1.37 -24.30 -24.29
C GLY A 111 -2.04 -22.92 -24.47
N ILE A 112 -1.31 -21.84 -24.31
CA ILE A 112 -1.77 -20.48 -24.70
C ILE A 112 -1.59 -20.35 -26.21
N ASN A 113 -2.60 -19.80 -26.91
CA ASN A 113 -2.57 -19.67 -28.36
C ASN A 113 -1.80 -18.43 -28.82
N TYR A 114 -2.04 -17.30 -28.14
CA TYR A 114 -1.40 -16.03 -28.48
C TYR A 114 -0.92 -15.31 -27.24
N THR A 115 0.24 -14.66 -27.38
CA THR A 115 0.80 -13.77 -26.38
C THR A 115 0.94 -12.38 -26.96
N ILE A 116 0.67 -11.33 -26.17
CA ILE A 116 0.76 -9.93 -26.58
C ILE A 116 1.85 -9.24 -25.77
N GLN A 117 2.82 -8.64 -26.47
CA GLN A 117 3.97 -7.94 -25.88
C GLN A 117 3.68 -6.44 -25.77
N GLY A 118 3.86 -5.89 -24.56
CA GLY A 118 3.71 -4.46 -24.30
C GLY A 118 2.28 -4.05 -23.98
N GLU A 119 1.87 -2.90 -24.52
CA GLU A 119 0.53 -2.33 -24.28
C GLU A 119 -0.50 -3.00 -25.19
N GLY A 120 -1.50 -3.57 -24.56
CA GLY A 120 -2.37 -4.54 -25.22
C GLY A 120 -3.55 -3.95 -25.99
N GLU A 121 -3.96 -2.72 -25.74
CA GLU A 121 -5.24 -2.19 -26.17
C GLU A 121 -5.45 -2.27 -27.70
N GLU A 122 -4.51 -1.74 -28.45
CA GLU A 122 -4.55 -1.74 -29.91
C GLU A 122 -4.25 -3.13 -30.49
N THR A 123 -3.21 -3.81 -29.95
CA THR A 123 -2.77 -5.12 -30.45
C THR A 123 -3.84 -6.19 -30.20
N PHE A 124 -4.48 -6.19 -29.04
CA PHE A 124 -5.56 -7.12 -28.73
C PHE A 124 -6.75 -6.93 -29.69
N SER A 125 -7.14 -5.69 -29.98
CA SER A 125 -8.19 -5.41 -30.97
C SER A 125 -7.83 -5.95 -32.36
N LYS A 126 -6.58 -5.79 -32.81
CA LYS A 126 -6.10 -6.35 -34.08
C LYS A 126 -6.18 -7.88 -34.10
N VAL A 127 -5.76 -8.55 -33.00
CA VAL A 127 -5.86 -10.02 -32.86
C VAL A 127 -7.33 -10.47 -32.96
N ILE A 128 -8.26 -9.78 -32.26
CA ILE A 128 -9.69 -10.10 -32.34
C ILE A 128 -10.23 -9.96 -33.78
N LYS A 129 -9.83 -8.91 -34.52
CA LYS A 129 -10.18 -8.72 -35.94
C LYS A 129 -9.65 -9.86 -36.80
N CYS A 130 -8.42 -10.28 -36.64
CA CYS A 130 -7.87 -11.41 -37.37
C CYS A 130 -8.65 -12.70 -37.11
N ILE A 131 -8.98 -13.01 -35.84
CA ILE A 131 -9.76 -14.20 -35.49
C ILE A 131 -11.17 -14.16 -36.13
N LEU A 132 -11.85 -13.01 -36.10
CA LEU A 132 -13.15 -12.82 -36.75
C LEU A 132 -13.06 -13.05 -38.26
N ASN A 133 -12.04 -12.48 -38.90
CA ASN A 133 -11.83 -12.57 -40.35
C ASN A 133 -11.15 -13.88 -40.78
N LYS A 134 -10.82 -14.79 -39.84
CA LYS A 134 -10.10 -16.05 -40.10
C LYS A 134 -8.75 -15.83 -40.78
N THR A 135 -8.04 -14.76 -40.44
CA THR A 135 -6.66 -14.48 -40.85
C THR A 135 -5.71 -14.82 -39.71
N ASP A 136 -4.41 -14.93 -39.97
CA ASP A 136 -3.43 -15.35 -38.95
C ASP A 136 -3.00 -14.17 -38.04
N PRO A 137 -3.26 -14.20 -36.73
CA PRO A 137 -2.78 -13.19 -35.79
C PRO A 137 -1.26 -13.12 -35.66
N ASN A 138 -0.50 -14.17 -36.01
CA ASN A 138 0.96 -14.17 -35.93
C ASN A 138 1.64 -13.17 -36.88
N GLU A 139 0.92 -12.65 -37.87
CA GLU A 139 1.42 -11.57 -38.74
C GLU A 139 1.44 -10.19 -38.05
N ILE A 140 0.82 -10.07 -36.86
CA ILE A 140 0.78 -8.81 -36.09
C ILE A 140 2.06 -8.73 -35.25
N SER A 141 2.82 -7.65 -35.43
CA SER A 141 3.97 -7.36 -34.57
C SER A 141 3.56 -7.25 -33.10
N GLY A 142 4.32 -7.88 -32.20
CA GLY A 142 4.01 -7.98 -30.77
C GLY A 142 3.14 -9.18 -30.40
N VAL A 143 2.75 -10.01 -31.39
CA VAL A 143 2.02 -11.27 -31.16
C VAL A 143 2.98 -12.46 -31.33
N ASN A 144 3.15 -13.25 -30.29
CA ASN A 144 4.02 -14.43 -30.27
C ASN A 144 5.50 -14.14 -30.65
N ASP A 145 5.93 -12.90 -30.54
CA ASP A 145 7.30 -12.45 -30.82
C ASP A 145 7.85 -11.60 -29.66
N ASN A 146 9.04 -11.00 -29.83
CA ASN A 146 9.69 -10.15 -28.82
C ASN A 146 9.49 -8.63 -29.07
N ASN A 147 8.67 -8.23 -30.05
CA ASN A 147 8.50 -6.84 -30.38
C ASN A 147 7.60 -6.16 -29.34
N LEU A 148 8.17 -5.25 -28.57
CA LEU A 148 7.42 -4.46 -27.61
C LEU A 148 6.59 -3.39 -28.32
N ILE A 149 5.28 -3.47 -28.19
CA ILE A 149 4.35 -2.49 -28.77
C ILE A 149 3.95 -1.49 -27.69
N LEU A 150 3.99 -0.20 -28.04
CA LEU A 150 3.58 0.90 -27.17
C LEU A 150 2.53 1.75 -27.92
N VAL A 151 1.53 2.20 -27.19
CA VAL A 151 0.54 3.16 -27.72
C VAL A 151 1.16 4.56 -27.70
N ASN A 152 1.34 5.18 -28.84
CA ASN A 152 2.02 6.48 -28.95
C ASN A 152 1.21 7.62 -28.32
N ASP A 153 -0.07 7.71 -28.63
CA ASP A 153 -0.99 8.68 -28.03
C ASP A 153 -1.96 7.98 -27.09
N LEU A 154 -1.78 8.19 -25.78
CA LEU A 154 -2.63 7.57 -24.77
C LEU A 154 -4.10 8.04 -24.85
N ASN A 155 -4.38 9.20 -25.46
CA ASN A 155 -5.75 9.71 -25.58
C ASN A 155 -6.59 8.90 -26.60
N THR A 156 -5.97 8.04 -27.40
CA THR A 156 -6.67 7.07 -28.25
C THR A 156 -7.24 5.89 -27.47
N ILE A 157 -6.81 5.69 -26.20
CA ILE A 157 -7.35 4.65 -25.32
C ILE A 157 -8.59 5.21 -24.63
N PRO A 158 -9.77 4.63 -24.84
CA PRO A 158 -10.99 5.09 -24.19
C PRO A 158 -10.94 4.90 -22.68
N SER A 159 -11.51 5.84 -21.93
CA SER A 159 -11.57 5.76 -20.48
C SER A 159 -12.58 4.71 -20.00
N PRO A 160 -12.17 3.69 -19.24
CA PRO A 160 -13.08 2.69 -18.71
C PRO A 160 -14.02 3.25 -17.63
N ILE A 161 -13.69 4.42 -17.07
CA ILE A 161 -14.53 5.15 -16.11
C ILE A 161 -15.64 5.90 -16.86
N LEU A 162 -15.26 6.71 -17.86
CA LEU A 162 -16.18 7.60 -18.55
C LEU A 162 -17.20 6.82 -19.42
N ASN A 163 -16.77 5.72 -20.03
CA ASN A 163 -17.67 4.86 -20.81
C ASN A 163 -18.35 3.76 -19.96
N LYS A 164 -18.14 3.77 -18.63
CA LYS A 164 -18.77 2.85 -17.66
C LYS A 164 -18.45 1.37 -17.90
N THR A 165 -17.30 1.08 -18.48
CA THR A 165 -16.80 -0.30 -18.62
C THR A 165 -16.46 -0.91 -17.27
N ILE A 166 -16.04 -0.08 -16.31
CA ILE A 166 -15.86 -0.42 -14.90
C ILE A 166 -16.89 0.32 -14.03
N ASP A 167 -17.48 -0.38 -13.09
CA ASP A 167 -18.40 0.17 -12.10
C ASP A 167 -17.63 0.37 -10.77
N LEU A 168 -17.25 1.62 -10.50
CA LEU A 168 -16.42 1.97 -9.33
C LEU A 168 -17.14 1.73 -8.01
N THR A 169 -18.47 1.66 -7.98
CA THR A 169 -19.24 1.42 -6.75
C THR A 169 -19.05 0.02 -6.16
N LYS A 170 -18.41 -0.88 -6.91
CA LYS A 170 -18.12 -2.26 -6.49
C LYS A 170 -16.80 -2.40 -5.74
N TYR A 171 -16.00 -1.34 -5.68
CA TYR A 171 -14.65 -1.37 -5.17
C TYR A 171 -14.44 -0.32 -4.07
N ASP A 172 -13.60 -0.65 -3.11
CA ASP A 172 -13.18 0.27 -2.05
C ASP A 172 -12.04 1.22 -2.47
N GLY A 173 -11.58 1.12 -3.71
CA GLY A 173 -10.55 1.97 -4.29
C GLY A 173 -10.52 1.91 -5.81
N PHE A 174 -9.58 2.64 -6.40
CA PHE A 174 -9.38 2.67 -7.85
C PHE A 174 -7.91 2.87 -8.22
N LEU A 175 -7.46 2.20 -9.29
CA LEU A 175 -6.16 2.39 -9.92
C LEU A 175 -6.29 3.44 -11.03
N TRP A 176 -5.69 4.62 -10.83
CA TRP A 176 -5.81 5.74 -11.76
C TRP A 176 -4.50 6.01 -12.50
N GLU A 177 -4.52 5.80 -13.78
CA GLU A 177 -3.38 5.99 -14.67
C GLU A 177 -3.45 7.38 -15.33
N LEU A 178 -2.46 8.25 -15.05
CA LEU A 178 -2.36 9.61 -15.61
C LEU A 178 -1.27 9.71 -16.66
N SER A 179 -0.33 8.77 -16.65
CA SER A 179 0.79 8.67 -17.57
C SER A 179 1.31 7.24 -17.69
N ARG A 180 2.10 6.96 -18.74
CA ARG A 180 2.84 5.72 -18.92
C ARG A 180 4.30 5.98 -19.22
N GLY A 181 5.17 5.16 -18.65
CA GLY A 181 6.62 5.21 -18.78
C GLY A 181 7.30 6.01 -17.68
N CYS A 182 8.58 5.75 -17.50
CA CYS A 182 9.43 6.39 -16.50
C CYS A 182 10.66 7.00 -17.18
N PRO A 183 11.07 8.23 -16.83
CA PRO A 183 12.23 8.87 -17.46
C PRO A 183 13.57 8.37 -16.87
N PHE A 184 13.51 7.58 -15.80
CA PHE A 184 14.67 7.00 -15.15
C PHE A 184 14.93 5.58 -15.68
N SER A 185 16.20 5.13 -15.60
CA SER A 185 16.64 3.87 -16.18
C SER A 185 17.26 2.96 -15.11
N CYS A 186 16.58 2.83 -13.95
CA CYS A 186 17.04 1.94 -12.88
C CYS A 186 17.07 0.50 -13.38
N ASP A 187 18.21 -0.21 -13.24
CA ASP A 187 18.44 -1.51 -13.86
C ASP A 187 17.55 -2.63 -13.31
N PHE A 188 17.06 -2.50 -12.09
CA PHE A 188 16.13 -3.46 -11.46
C PHE A 188 14.66 -3.23 -11.84
N CYS A 189 14.34 -2.07 -12.46
CA CYS A 189 12.97 -1.65 -12.67
C CYS A 189 12.46 -2.03 -14.06
N PHE A 190 11.22 -2.53 -14.12
CA PHE A 190 10.56 -2.92 -15.36
C PHE A 190 9.99 -1.72 -16.13
N GLU A 191 9.55 -0.67 -15.41
CA GLU A 191 8.89 0.52 -15.97
C GLU A 191 9.77 1.34 -16.93
N SER A 192 11.09 1.29 -16.75
CA SER A 192 12.04 2.01 -17.59
C SER A 192 12.31 1.35 -18.95
N ARG A 193 11.82 0.11 -19.16
CA ARG A 193 12.13 -0.70 -20.34
C ARG A 193 11.10 -0.57 -21.43
N GLY A 194 11.48 0.10 -22.52
CA GLY A 194 10.76 0.14 -23.79
C GLY A 194 10.14 1.48 -24.16
N ALA A 195 9.82 2.34 -23.22
CA ALA A 195 9.38 3.70 -23.51
C ALA A 195 10.53 4.69 -23.33
N LYS A 196 10.83 5.49 -24.34
CA LYS A 196 11.69 6.67 -24.18
C LYS A 196 10.83 7.83 -23.70
N GLY A 197 10.93 8.18 -22.42
CA GLY A 197 10.19 9.29 -21.82
C GLY A 197 8.82 8.89 -21.25
N VAL A 198 8.05 9.90 -20.87
CA VAL A 198 6.72 9.76 -20.27
C VAL A 198 5.66 10.24 -21.25
N ARG A 199 4.63 9.45 -21.47
CA ARG A 199 3.44 9.81 -22.26
C ARG A 199 2.31 10.13 -21.30
N TYR A 200 1.55 11.17 -21.57
CA TYR A 200 0.52 11.67 -20.68
C TYR A 200 -0.86 11.60 -21.32
N TYR A 201 -1.87 11.28 -20.52
CA TYR A 201 -3.25 11.59 -20.86
C TYR A 201 -3.47 13.11 -20.81
N SER A 202 -4.42 13.63 -21.59
CA SER A 202 -4.74 15.06 -21.60
C SER A 202 -5.31 15.51 -20.24
N LEU A 203 -5.08 16.78 -19.85
CA LEU A 203 -5.63 17.33 -18.62
C LEU A 203 -7.16 17.38 -18.64
N GLU A 204 -7.76 17.55 -19.80
CA GLU A 204 -9.21 17.51 -19.99
C GLU A 204 -9.77 16.15 -19.60
N ARG A 205 -9.13 15.06 -20.04
CA ARG A 205 -9.51 13.70 -19.67
C ARG A 205 -9.32 13.47 -18.18
N VAL A 206 -8.18 13.89 -17.62
CA VAL A 206 -7.88 13.79 -16.18
C VAL A 206 -8.96 14.48 -15.34
N GLU A 207 -9.39 15.68 -15.73
CA GLU A 207 -10.46 16.41 -15.05
C GLU A 207 -11.81 15.69 -15.12
N LEU A 208 -12.18 15.14 -16.29
CA LEU A 208 -13.43 14.39 -16.46
C LEU A 208 -13.45 13.11 -15.63
N GLU A 209 -12.35 12.34 -15.64
CA GLU A 209 -12.23 11.13 -14.84
C GLU A 209 -12.28 11.45 -13.34
N LEU A 210 -11.57 12.50 -12.89
CA LEU A 210 -11.60 12.93 -11.50
C LEU A 210 -13.02 13.30 -11.05
N LYS A 211 -13.77 14.02 -11.87
CA LYS A 211 -15.18 14.37 -11.57
C LYS A 211 -16.05 13.12 -11.38
N GLU A 212 -15.84 12.10 -12.20
CA GLU A 212 -16.63 10.86 -12.10
C GLU A 212 -16.18 10.02 -10.88
N ILE A 213 -14.88 9.93 -10.58
CA ILE A 213 -14.34 9.29 -9.37
C ILE A 213 -14.95 9.91 -8.10
N ILE A 214 -14.91 11.24 -8.00
CA ILE A 214 -15.44 11.96 -6.83
C ILE A 214 -16.97 11.83 -6.74
N LYS A 215 -17.69 11.84 -7.87
CA LYS A 215 -19.13 11.67 -7.91
C LYS A 215 -19.57 10.28 -7.41
N GLN A 216 -18.75 9.25 -7.62
CA GLN A 216 -19.03 7.89 -7.18
C GLN A 216 -18.51 7.59 -5.76
N ASP A 217 -18.03 8.61 -5.03
CA ASP A 217 -17.55 8.53 -3.64
C ASP A 217 -16.50 7.40 -3.44
N VAL A 218 -15.57 7.24 -4.41
CA VAL A 218 -14.50 6.25 -4.32
C VAL A 218 -13.61 6.56 -3.11
N PRO A 219 -13.45 5.63 -2.13
CA PRO A 219 -12.74 5.94 -0.90
C PRO A 219 -11.25 6.21 -1.08
N GLN A 220 -10.59 5.45 -1.98
CA GLN A 220 -9.15 5.52 -2.20
C GLN A 220 -8.80 5.48 -3.69
N VAL A 221 -7.82 6.27 -4.10
CA VAL A 221 -7.28 6.29 -5.46
C VAL A 221 -5.77 6.10 -5.42
N PHE A 222 -5.29 5.10 -6.12
CA PHE A 222 -3.87 4.81 -6.31
C PHE A 222 -3.45 5.32 -7.69
N VAL A 223 -2.67 6.39 -7.71
CA VAL A 223 -2.14 6.96 -8.95
C VAL A 223 -0.95 6.12 -9.40
N LEU A 224 -1.06 5.54 -10.60
CA LEU A 224 -0.10 4.56 -11.11
C LEU A 224 1.14 5.17 -11.78
N ASP A 225 1.25 6.48 -11.81
CA ASP A 225 2.40 7.15 -12.41
C ASP A 225 3.69 6.82 -11.66
N PRO A 226 4.70 6.16 -12.26
CA PRO A 226 5.92 5.73 -11.55
C PRO A 226 6.76 6.89 -10.99
N THR A 227 6.48 8.11 -11.42
CA THR A 227 7.06 9.36 -10.91
C THR A 227 6.08 10.51 -11.17
N PHE A 228 5.03 10.60 -10.37
CA PHE A 228 3.98 11.60 -10.54
C PHE A 228 4.52 13.05 -10.64
N ASN A 229 5.52 13.38 -9.82
CA ASN A 229 6.09 14.73 -9.76
C ASN A 229 7.24 14.99 -10.76
N LYS A 230 7.36 14.21 -11.84
CA LYS A 230 8.39 14.44 -12.87
C LYS A 230 8.17 15.75 -13.61
N ASP A 231 6.95 16.03 -14.01
CA ASP A 231 6.54 17.33 -14.53
C ASP A 231 5.84 18.09 -13.40
N LEU A 232 6.60 18.96 -12.71
CA LEU A 232 6.09 19.70 -11.53
C LEU A 232 4.91 20.61 -11.88
N LYS A 233 4.90 21.22 -13.07
CA LYS A 233 3.79 22.11 -13.47
C LYS A 233 2.49 21.32 -13.64
N ARG A 234 2.57 20.18 -14.33
CA ARG A 234 1.43 19.27 -14.51
C ARG A 234 0.98 18.71 -13.17
N ALA A 235 1.91 18.25 -12.35
CA ALA A 235 1.61 17.70 -11.02
C ALA A 235 0.85 18.70 -10.15
N LYS A 236 1.32 19.95 -10.06
CA LYS A 236 0.64 21.04 -9.32
C LYS A 236 -0.76 21.30 -9.87
N THR A 237 -0.92 21.37 -11.19
CA THR A 237 -2.25 21.54 -11.82
C THR A 237 -3.21 20.42 -11.43
N ILE A 238 -2.77 19.16 -11.42
CA ILE A 238 -3.61 18.01 -11.03
C ILE A 238 -3.95 18.07 -9.54
N LEU A 239 -2.96 18.38 -8.67
CA LEU A 239 -3.21 18.53 -7.22
C LEU A 239 -4.19 19.66 -6.91
N GLU A 240 -4.13 20.79 -7.63
CA GLU A 240 -5.10 21.89 -7.51
C GLU A 240 -6.50 21.46 -7.95
N LEU A 241 -6.62 20.67 -9.04
CA LEU A 241 -7.90 20.08 -9.46
C LEU A 241 -8.46 19.14 -8.38
N ILE A 242 -7.63 18.28 -7.81
CA ILE A 242 -8.02 17.39 -6.70
C ILE A 242 -8.48 18.23 -5.51
N LEU A 243 -7.69 19.23 -5.08
CA LEU A 243 -8.04 20.11 -3.96
C LEU A 243 -9.40 20.80 -4.16
N LYS A 244 -9.70 21.21 -5.40
CA LYS A 244 -10.96 21.88 -5.75
C LYS A 244 -12.17 20.93 -5.75
N LEU A 245 -12.01 19.68 -6.16
CA LEU A 245 -13.11 18.76 -6.45
C LEU A 245 -13.29 17.69 -5.37
N ASN A 246 -12.23 17.37 -4.61
CA ASN A 246 -12.24 16.26 -3.64
C ASN A 246 -13.22 16.52 -2.47
N LYS A 247 -13.89 15.44 -2.04
CA LYS A 247 -14.87 15.45 -0.96
C LYS A 247 -14.60 14.41 0.13
N GLY A 248 -13.41 13.79 0.11
CA GLY A 248 -13.04 12.76 1.09
C GLY A 248 -12.36 11.54 0.50
N THR A 249 -12.12 11.50 -0.81
CA THR A 249 -11.29 10.47 -1.46
C THR A 249 -9.84 10.64 -1.03
N HIS A 250 -9.20 9.56 -0.60
CA HIS A 250 -7.78 9.55 -0.27
C HIS A 250 -6.95 9.18 -1.50
N PHE A 251 -5.87 9.92 -1.77
CA PHE A 251 -5.00 9.72 -2.93
C PHE A 251 -3.62 9.24 -2.51
N HIS A 252 -3.12 8.19 -3.19
CA HIS A 252 -1.78 7.65 -3.04
C HIS A 252 -0.95 7.97 -4.29
N PHE A 253 0.28 8.49 -4.11
CA PHE A 253 1.17 8.86 -5.22
C PHE A 253 2.56 8.26 -5.05
N GLU A 254 3.17 7.81 -6.14
CA GLU A 254 4.60 7.53 -6.20
C GLU A 254 5.36 8.77 -6.67
N VAL A 255 6.35 9.20 -5.90
CA VAL A 255 7.10 10.42 -6.17
C VAL A 255 8.60 10.24 -5.96
N ARG A 256 9.38 11.16 -6.55
CA ARG A 256 10.83 11.29 -6.31
C ARG A 256 11.08 12.44 -5.35
N ALA A 257 11.81 12.17 -4.26
CA ALA A 257 12.08 13.16 -3.22
C ALA A 257 12.82 14.39 -3.77
N GLU A 258 13.82 14.18 -4.64
CA GLU A 258 14.63 15.24 -5.21
C GLU A 258 13.84 16.29 -6.01
N LEU A 259 12.62 15.94 -6.44
CA LEU A 259 11.73 16.84 -7.20
C LEU A 259 10.69 17.55 -6.31
N ILE A 260 10.75 17.40 -4.98
CA ILE A 260 9.82 18.03 -4.04
C ILE A 260 10.25 19.47 -3.77
N ASP A 261 9.30 20.39 -3.84
CA ASP A 261 9.42 21.76 -3.35
C ASP A 261 8.34 22.07 -2.28
N ARG A 262 8.45 23.22 -1.61
CA ARG A 262 7.51 23.60 -0.54
C ARG A 262 6.07 23.78 -1.03
N GLU A 263 5.90 24.22 -2.28
CA GLU A 263 4.57 24.42 -2.85
C GLU A 263 3.87 23.08 -3.10
N ILE A 264 4.56 22.11 -3.72
CA ILE A 264 3.98 20.78 -3.94
C ILE A 264 3.74 20.03 -2.62
N ALA A 265 4.63 20.19 -1.63
CA ALA A 265 4.42 19.62 -0.29
C ALA A 265 3.17 20.21 0.39
N SER A 266 2.96 21.54 0.29
CA SER A 266 1.74 22.18 0.77
C SER A 266 0.49 21.65 0.08
N LEU A 267 0.52 21.39 -1.23
CA LEU A 267 -0.62 20.84 -1.96
C LEU A 267 -0.91 19.40 -1.51
N PHE A 268 0.11 18.54 -1.38
CA PHE A 268 -0.06 17.18 -0.87
C PHE A 268 -0.69 17.15 0.53
N ASN A 269 -0.24 18.03 1.42
CA ASN A 269 -0.84 18.13 2.77
C ASN A 269 -2.32 18.56 2.70
N LYS A 270 -2.65 19.58 1.91
CA LYS A 270 -4.01 20.09 1.78
C LYS A 270 -5.03 19.08 1.25
N ILE A 271 -4.59 18.12 0.44
CA ILE A 271 -5.44 17.02 -0.06
C ILE A 271 -5.32 15.76 0.79
N GLU A 272 -4.55 15.81 1.90
CA GLU A 272 -4.31 14.67 2.79
C GLU A 272 -3.76 13.43 2.06
N ALA A 273 -2.89 13.63 1.06
CA ALA A 273 -2.34 12.55 0.26
C ALA A 273 -1.33 11.70 1.03
N SER A 274 -1.19 10.45 0.62
CA SER A 274 -0.07 9.58 1.00
C SER A 274 0.92 9.45 -0.15
N LEU A 275 2.21 9.58 0.17
CA LEU A 275 3.30 9.48 -0.80
C LEU A 275 4.10 8.21 -0.57
N GLN A 276 4.53 7.55 -1.65
CA GLN A 276 5.52 6.47 -1.64
C GLN A 276 6.78 6.94 -2.35
N ILE A 277 7.94 6.76 -1.70
CA ILE A 277 9.22 7.33 -2.14
C ILE A 277 10.28 6.25 -2.09
N GLY A 278 10.72 5.77 -3.24
CA GLY A 278 11.81 4.82 -3.32
C GLY A 278 13.17 5.48 -3.06
N ILE A 279 13.88 5.08 -2.02
CA ILE A 279 15.30 5.39 -1.81
C ILE A 279 16.19 4.20 -2.21
N GLN A 280 15.75 2.98 -1.89
CA GLN A 280 16.33 1.68 -2.18
C GLN A 280 17.59 1.36 -1.35
N SER A 281 18.54 2.26 -1.24
CA SER A 281 19.74 2.20 -0.39
C SER A 281 20.20 3.62 -0.04
N SER A 282 20.84 3.81 1.10
CA SER A 282 21.47 5.09 1.47
C SER A 282 22.89 5.25 0.90
N HIS A 283 23.43 4.22 0.22
CA HIS A 283 24.78 4.17 -0.32
C HIS A 283 24.79 4.49 -1.81
N ASN A 284 25.29 5.67 -2.20
CA ASN A 284 25.36 6.07 -3.59
C ASN A 284 26.26 5.14 -4.45
N SER A 285 27.29 4.52 -3.85
CA SER A 285 28.14 3.52 -4.53
C SER A 285 27.34 2.28 -4.96
N VAL A 286 26.45 1.79 -4.11
CA VAL A 286 25.54 0.67 -4.38
C VAL A 286 24.51 1.06 -5.44
N LEU A 287 23.90 2.23 -5.31
CA LEU A 287 22.88 2.69 -6.25
C LEU A 287 23.44 2.92 -7.67
N LYS A 288 24.69 3.36 -7.79
CA LYS A 288 25.35 3.51 -9.11
C LYS A 288 25.46 2.20 -9.87
N LEU A 289 25.61 1.05 -9.19
CA LEU A 289 25.68 -0.28 -9.82
C LEU A 289 24.33 -0.74 -10.41
N VAL A 290 23.26 -0.05 -10.08
CA VAL A 290 21.92 -0.30 -10.62
C VAL A 290 21.36 0.95 -11.33
N ASN A 291 22.26 1.75 -11.89
CA ASN A 291 21.95 2.96 -12.67
C ASN A 291 21.01 3.94 -11.95
N ARG A 292 21.23 4.13 -10.64
CA ARG A 292 20.52 5.08 -9.81
C ARG A 292 21.51 5.96 -9.06
N GLY A 293 21.14 7.18 -8.74
CA GLY A 293 21.94 8.09 -7.94
C GLY A 293 21.17 8.56 -6.71
N LEU A 294 21.91 8.91 -5.67
CA LEU A 294 21.41 9.54 -4.46
C LEU A 294 22.39 10.61 -3.99
N ASP A 295 21.88 11.83 -3.80
CA ASP A 295 22.49 12.81 -2.93
C ASP A 295 21.78 12.71 -1.57
N ARG A 296 22.50 12.18 -0.57
CA ARG A 296 21.93 11.84 0.74
C ARG A 296 21.49 13.08 1.53
N GLU A 297 22.26 14.17 1.44
CA GLU A 297 21.92 15.43 2.15
C GLU A 297 20.72 16.11 1.49
N LEU A 298 20.74 16.22 0.16
CA LEU A 298 19.58 16.72 -0.57
C LEU A 298 18.32 15.90 -0.29
N PHE A 299 18.43 14.57 -0.27
CA PHE A 299 17.31 13.68 0.05
C PHE A 299 16.75 13.96 1.45
N LYS A 300 17.63 14.08 2.45
CA LYS A 300 17.26 14.43 3.82
C LYS A 300 16.55 15.77 3.90
N ASP A 301 17.06 16.80 3.22
CA ASP A 301 16.45 18.13 3.19
C ASP A 301 15.05 18.09 2.56
N LYS A 302 14.88 17.33 1.47
CA LYS A 302 13.58 17.17 0.80
C LYS A 302 12.56 16.44 1.65
N ILE A 303 12.98 15.37 2.35
CA ILE A 303 12.12 14.69 3.34
C ILE A 303 11.81 15.62 4.52
N GLY A 304 12.76 16.47 4.93
CA GLY A 304 12.51 17.51 5.93
C GLY A 304 11.36 18.45 5.55
N ILE A 305 11.28 18.85 4.27
CA ILE A 305 10.16 19.65 3.76
C ILE A 305 8.81 18.93 3.92
N LEU A 306 8.74 17.62 3.66
CA LEU A 306 7.51 16.84 3.85
C LEU A 306 7.10 16.80 5.33
N ASN A 307 8.06 16.54 6.23
CA ASN A 307 7.82 16.55 7.68
C ASN A 307 7.35 17.92 8.19
N GLU A 308 7.98 19.02 7.75
CA GLU A 308 7.60 20.39 8.10
C GLU A 308 6.15 20.71 7.68
N HIS A 309 5.70 20.16 6.56
CA HIS A 309 4.34 20.36 6.05
C HIS A 309 3.33 19.32 6.56
N GLY A 310 3.75 18.33 7.35
CA GLY A 310 2.87 17.28 7.86
C GLY A 310 2.34 16.32 6.79
N VAL A 311 3.07 16.15 5.69
CA VAL A 311 2.69 15.21 4.61
C VAL A 311 2.92 13.78 5.05
N THR A 312 1.94 12.90 4.83
CA THR A 312 2.09 11.45 5.05
C THR A 312 2.93 10.82 3.95
N PHE A 313 4.00 10.12 4.31
CA PHE A 313 4.85 9.43 3.33
C PHE A 313 5.42 8.12 3.84
N GLY A 314 5.64 7.18 2.90
CA GLY A 314 6.39 5.96 3.06
C GLY A 314 7.73 6.02 2.32
N LEU A 315 8.70 5.22 2.79
CA LEU A 315 10.00 5.04 2.14
C LEU A 315 10.22 3.57 1.79
N ASP A 316 10.92 3.32 0.65
CA ASP A 316 11.23 1.96 0.20
C ASP A 316 12.72 1.68 0.26
N LEU A 317 13.07 0.50 0.76
CA LEU A 317 14.41 -0.08 0.73
C LEU A 317 14.43 -1.42 0.01
N ILE A 318 15.55 -1.73 -0.62
CA ILE A 318 15.81 -3.03 -1.23
C ILE A 318 17.09 -3.60 -0.60
N TYR A 319 17.02 -4.84 -0.06
CA TYR A 319 18.21 -5.57 0.37
C TYR A 319 18.66 -6.60 -0.67
N GLY A 320 19.96 -6.89 -0.70
CA GLY A 320 20.58 -7.77 -1.67
C GLY A 320 20.95 -7.09 -2.99
N LEU A 321 21.01 -5.75 -3.03
CA LEU A 321 21.50 -4.99 -4.20
C LEU A 321 22.97 -5.36 -4.51
N PRO A 322 23.39 -5.37 -5.78
CA PRO A 322 24.79 -5.59 -6.16
C PRO A 322 25.71 -4.62 -5.43
N GLY A 323 26.83 -5.13 -4.89
CA GLY A 323 27.81 -4.32 -4.17
C GLY A 323 27.40 -3.87 -2.77
N ASP A 324 26.15 -4.15 -2.33
CA ASP A 324 25.73 -3.91 -0.95
C ASP A 324 26.16 -5.06 -0.02
N SER A 325 26.03 -4.84 1.28
CA SER A 325 26.32 -5.82 2.33
C SER A 325 25.24 -5.78 3.41
N TYR A 326 25.21 -6.79 4.27
CA TYR A 326 24.30 -6.80 5.42
C TYR A 326 24.48 -5.57 6.32
N GLU A 327 25.73 -5.14 6.55
CA GLU A 327 26.01 -3.92 7.32
C GLU A 327 25.53 -2.66 6.58
N GLY A 328 25.78 -2.56 5.25
CA GLY A 328 25.30 -1.44 4.43
C GLY A 328 23.77 -1.36 4.39
N PHE A 329 23.09 -2.51 4.33
CA PHE A 329 21.64 -2.56 4.46
C PHE A 329 21.17 -2.04 5.82
N LYS A 330 21.81 -2.42 6.92
CA LYS A 330 21.49 -1.91 8.27
C LYS A 330 21.71 -0.40 8.38
N GLU A 331 22.79 0.12 7.82
CA GLU A 331 23.04 1.56 7.77
C GLU A 331 21.97 2.29 6.97
N SER A 332 21.49 1.70 5.86
CA SER A 332 20.37 2.23 5.07
C SER A 332 19.06 2.25 5.87
N MET A 333 18.77 1.20 6.64
CA MET A 333 17.62 1.17 7.54
C MET A 333 17.72 2.24 8.65
N GLU A 334 18.88 2.36 9.33
CA GLU A 334 19.08 3.39 10.36
C GLU A 334 18.88 4.80 9.79
N PHE A 335 19.42 5.07 8.59
CA PHE A 335 19.23 6.35 7.92
C PHE A 335 17.74 6.63 7.64
N VAL A 336 17.04 5.68 7.05
CA VAL A 336 15.62 5.85 6.69
C VAL A 336 14.74 6.02 7.94
N LEU A 337 14.97 5.23 9.00
CA LEU A 337 14.24 5.35 10.26
C LEU A 337 14.50 6.71 10.94
N SER A 338 15.70 7.28 10.78
CA SER A 338 16.02 8.62 11.30
C SER A 338 15.22 9.75 10.62
N LEU A 339 14.70 9.51 9.40
CA LEU A 339 13.84 10.44 8.65
C LEU A 339 12.37 10.40 9.08
N GLN A 340 12.00 9.47 9.93
CA GLN A 340 10.65 9.29 10.51
C GLN A 340 9.52 9.16 9.45
N PRO A 341 9.63 8.29 8.44
CA PRO A 341 8.52 8.04 7.54
C PRO A 341 7.31 7.47 8.31
N ASN A 342 6.10 7.67 7.79
CA ASN A 342 4.90 7.07 8.38
C ASN A 342 4.83 5.55 8.12
N HIS A 343 5.50 5.08 7.06
CA HIS A 343 5.58 3.68 6.66
C HIS A 343 6.97 3.38 6.07
N LEU A 344 7.45 2.15 6.24
CA LEU A 344 8.71 1.69 5.67
C LEU A 344 8.52 0.32 5.01
N ASP A 345 8.62 0.29 3.68
CA ASP A 345 8.60 -0.94 2.92
C ASP A 345 10.01 -1.43 2.61
N ILE A 346 10.26 -2.71 2.85
CA ILE A 346 11.57 -3.33 2.63
C ILE A 346 11.36 -4.58 1.79
N PHE A 347 12.02 -4.61 0.62
CA PHE A 347 11.89 -5.70 -0.34
C PHE A 347 13.20 -6.45 -0.54
N PRO A 348 13.17 -7.77 -0.73
CA PRO A 348 14.32 -8.47 -1.31
C PRO A 348 14.48 -8.04 -2.76
N LEU A 349 15.70 -7.92 -3.24
CA LEU A 349 15.95 -7.69 -4.66
C LEU A 349 15.40 -8.85 -5.49
N SER A 350 14.60 -8.53 -6.49
CA SER A 350 14.16 -9.45 -7.54
C SER A 350 14.86 -9.14 -8.86
N VAL A 351 15.43 -10.15 -9.49
CA VAL A 351 16.06 -10.04 -10.82
C VAL A 351 15.01 -10.34 -11.87
N LEU A 352 14.23 -9.31 -12.21
CA LEU A 352 13.07 -9.47 -13.08
C LEU A 352 13.49 -9.70 -14.54
N PRO A 353 12.96 -10.72 -15.23
CA PRO A 353 13.26 -10.96 -16.63
C PRO A 353 12.91 -9.74 -17.50
N GLY A 354 13.80 -9.42 -18.46
CA GLY A 354 13.65 -8.24 -19.34
C GLY A 354 14.13 -6.93 -18.75
N THR A 355 14.67 -6.90 -17.54
CA THR A 355 15.37 -5.73 -16.97
C THR A 355 16.87 -5.75 -17.30
N ALA A 356 17.55 -4.59 -17.19
CA ALA A 356 19.01 -4.55 -17.34
C ALA A 356 19.73 -5.41 -16.31
N LEU A 357 19.19 -5.45 -15.09
CA LEU A 357 19.74 -6.29 -14.03
C LEU A 357 19.70 -7.79 -14.39
N TRP A 358 18.63 -8.24 -15.07
CA TRP A 358 18.55 -9.60 -15.57
C TRP A 358 19.64 -9.86 -16.62
N ASP A 359 19.78 -8.95 -17.59
CA ASP A 359 20.74 -9.10 -18.68
C ASP A 359 22.19 -9.11 -18.17
N ASN A 360 22.49 -8.32 -17.12
CA ASN A 360 23.81 -8.19 -16.49
C ASN A 360 24.01 -9.13 -15.28
N SER A 361 23.06 -10.02 -14.98
CA SER A 361 23.08 -10.82 -13.77
C SER A 361 24.29 -11.76 -13.65
N GLU A 362 24.81 -12.27 -14.76
CA GLU A 362 26.02 -13.11 -14.80
C GLU A 362 27.27 -12.29 -14.51
N GLU A 363 27.41 -11.08 -15.10
CA GLU A 363 28.53 -10.17 -14.84
C GLU A 363 28.57 -9.70 -13.39
N LEU A 364 27.39 -9.49 -12.80
CA LEU A 364 27.23 -9.12 -11.40
C LEU A 364 27.28 -10.33 -10.43
N GLU A 365 27.52 -11.53 -10.96
CA GLU A 365 27.58 -12.79 -10.19
C GLU A 365 26.36 -12.97 -9.27
N LEU A 366 25.15 -12.59 -9.72
CA LEU A 366 23.92 -12.72 -8.95
C LEU A 366 23.38 -14.14 -9.00
N ASN A 367 23.31 -14.81 -7.86
CA ASN A 367 22.57 -16.05 -7.69
C ASN A 367 21.14 -15.74 -7.24
N PHE A 368 20.14 -16.14 -8.04
CA PHE A 368 18.72 -15.84 -7.79
C PHE A 368 17.82 -16.96 -8.29
N ASP A 369 16.60 -17.03 -7.76
CA ASP A 369 15.59 -17.99 -8.24
C ASP A 369 15.21 -17.66 -9.69
N LYS A 370 15.22 -18.66 -10.55
CA LYS A 370 14.84 -18.53 -11.97
C LYS A 370 13.32 -18.59 -12.19
N ASN A 371 12.55 -18.78 -11.12
CA ASN A 371 11.10 -18.74 -11.11
C ASN A 371 10.61 -17.53 -10.28
N PRO A 372 9.38 -17.06 -10.50
CA PRO A 372 8.78 -16.03 -9.66
C PRO A 372 8.87 -16.38 -8.17
N PRO A 373 9.19 -15.42 -7.31
CA PRO A 373 9.38 -13.99 -7.56
C PRO A 373 10.80 -13.57 -7.98
N TYR A 374 11.66 -14.45 -8.51
CA TYR A 374 13.00 -14.16 -9.01
C TYR A 374 13.96 -13.54 -7.98
N THR A 375 13.77 -13.89 -6.72
CA THR A 375 14.48 -13.28 -5.60
C THR A 375 15.95 -13.65 -5.58
N VAL A 376 16.83 -12.69 -5.32
CA VAL A 376 18.26 -12.90 -5.09
C VAL A 376 18.45 -13.82 -3.88
N ILE A 377 19.30 -14.84 -4.06
CA ILE A 377 19.72 -15.80 -3.04
C ILE A 377 21.06 -15.36 -2.42
N SER A 378 21.97 -14.87 -3.26
CA SER A 378 23.27 -14.34 -2.86
C SER A 378 23.94 -13.54 -3.97
N SER A 379 24.92 -12.71 -3.60
CA SER A 379 25.87 -12.03 -4.49
C SER A 379 27.27 -12.11 -3.89
N PRO A 380 28.33 -11.66 -4.57
CA PRO A 380 29.69 -11.63 -4.02
C PRO A 380 29.84 -10.91 -2.69
N THR A 381 29.02 -9.88 -2.47
CA THR A 381 29.07 -9.03 -1.25
C THR A 381 27.92 -9.29 -0.27
N PHE A 382 26.94 -10.11 -0.66
CA PHE A 382 25.74 -10.39 0.14
C PHE A 382 25.48 -11.91 0.16
N SER A 383 25.92 -12.57 1.23
CA SER A 383 25.80 -14.03 1.34
C SER A 383 24.36 -14.52 1.53
N LYS A 384 24.11 -15.81 1.27
CA LYS A 384 22.80 -16.44 1.55
C LYS A 384 22.37 -16.27 3.01
N GLU A 385 23.33 -16.33 3.94
CA GLU A 385 23.06 -16.10 5.37
C GLU A 385 22.70 -14.64 5.64
N ASP A 386 23.33 -13.69 4.95
CA ASP A 386 22.98 -12.27 5.07
C ASP A 386 21.59 -11.97 4.50
N MET A 387 21.21 -12.62 3.40
CA MET A 387 19.83 -12.55 2.87
C MET A 387 18.82 -13.05 3.91
N ARG A 388 19.12 -14.19 4.59
CA ARG A 388 18.27 -14.73 5.65
C ARG A 388 18.17 -13.79 6.86
N LYS A 389 19.29 -13.21 7.29
CA LYS A 389 19.32 -12.23 8.40
C LYS A 389 18.53 -10.96 8.03
N SER A 390 18.68 -10.47 6.80
CA SER A 390 17.96 -9.30 6.29
C SER A 390 16.44 -9.53 6.26
N LYS A 391 16.01 -10.74 5.88
CA LYS A 391 14.60 -11.12 5.93
C LYS A 391 14.04 -11.06 7.35
N LEU A 392 14.75 -11.61 8.34
CA LEU A 392 14.31 -11.57 9.75
C LEU A 392 14.31 -10.14 10.29
N LEU A 393 15.29 -9.32 9.90
CA LEU A 393 15.38 -7.92 10.30
C LEU A 393 14.22 -7.12 9.68
N LYS A 394 13.92 -7.33 8.40
CA LYS A 394 12.77 -6.76 7.69
C LYS A 394 11.46 -7.12 8.37
N GLU A 395 11.21 -8.39 8.66
CA GLU A 395 9.99 -8.86 9.31
C GLU A 395 9.82 -8.25 10.71
N SER A 396 10.91 -8.11 11.44
CA SER A 396 10.90 -7.46 12.77
C SER A 396 10.70 -5.95 12.67
N CYS A 397 11.30 -5.30 11.68
CA CYS A 397 11.06 -3.89 11.39
C CYS A 397 9.61 -3.63 11.01
N ASP A 398 9.04 -4.45 10.12
CA ASP A 398 7.64 -4.36 9.73
C ASP A 398 6.70 -4.49 10.95
N PHE A 399 6.97 -5.48 11.83
CA PHE A 399 6.20 -5.64 13.05
C PHE A 399 6.30 -4.42 13.98
N ILE A 400 7.53 -3.96 14.27
CA ILE A 400 7.75 -2.85 15.22
C ILE A 400 7.28 -1.53 14.59
N TYR A 401 7.72 -1.23 13.36
CA TYR A 401 7.53 0.08 12.75
C TYR A 401 6.13 0.24 12.14
N ASN A 402 5.76 -0.66 11.25
CA ASN A 402 4.52 -0.53 10.50
C ASN A 402 3.31 -1.02 11.31
N LYS A 403 3.37 -2.23 11.87
CA LYS A 403 2.25 -2.83 12.58
C LYS A 403 1.99 -2.18 13.93
N CYS A 404 3.03 -1.94 14.73
CA CYS A 404 2.92 -1.24 16.02
C CYS A 404 2.89 0.29 15.89
N LYS A 405 2.93 0.86 14.67
CA LYS A 405 2.86 2.31 14.41
C LYS A 405 3.87 3.10 15.25
N SER A 406 5.13 2.72 15.20
CA SER A 406 6.14 3.24 16.13
C SER A 406 6.81 4.55 15.70
N THR A 407 6.40 5.16 14.59
CA THR A 407 6.96 6.43 14.09
C THR A 407 7.07 7.50 15.18
N GLY A 408 6.04 7.65 16.03
CA GLY A 408 6.01 8.67 17.08
C GLY A 408 6.87 8.36 18.31
N TRP A 409 7.29 7.10 18.54
CA TRP A 409 7.96 6.75 19.79
C TRP A 409 9.31 6.03 19.63
N LEU A 410 9.57 5.35 18.51
CA LEU A 410 10.74 4.45 18.39
C LEU A 410 12.07 5.19 18.62
N LEU A 411 12.27 6.33 17.95
CA LEU A 411 13.53 7.09 18.08
C LEU A 411 13.75 7.63 19.50
N GLN A 412 12.71 8.12 20.16
CA GLN A 412 12.87 8.64 21.54
C GLN A 412 13.10 7.51 22.53
N VAL A 413 12.49 6.34 22.34
CA VAL A 413 12.70 5.15 23.17
C VAL A 413 14.13 4.63 23.00
N THR A 414 14.62 4.45 21.78
CA THR A 414 15.98 3.97 21.53
C THR A 414 17.05 4.95 22.01
N LYS A 415 16.81 6.26 21.88
CA LYS A 415 17.66 7.31 22.46
C LYS A 415 17.73 7.22 23.98
N GLU A 416 16.60 7.02 24.66
CA GLU A 416 16.57 6.83 26.13
C GLU A 416 17.26 5.54 26.56
N LEU A 417 17.14 4.48 25.77
CA LEU A 417 17.86 3.20 26.01
C LEU A 417 19.34 3.27 25.65
N LYS A 418 19.79 4.35 24.99
CA LYS A 418 21.17 4.58 24.54
C LYS A 418 21.68 3.51 23.56
N ILE A 419 20.84 3.10 22.63
CA ILE A 419 21.16 2.17 21.54
C ILE A 419 20.68 2.73 20.21
N SER A 420 21.24 2.26 19.09
CA SER A 420 20.72 2.61 17.76
C SER A 420 19.37 1.92 17.49
N THR A 421 18.59 2.47 16.57
CA THR A 421 17.28 1.92 16.21
C THR A 421 17.43 0.52 15.61
N ILE A 422 18.44 0.32 14.78
CA ILE A 422 18.73 -1.00 14.20
C ILE A 422 19.16 -1.99 15.28
N LYS A 423 19.96 -1.58 16.24
CA LYS A 423 20.35 -2.45 17.35
C LYS A 423 19.12 -2.90 18.16
N PHE A 424 18.17 -2.01 18.40
CA PHE A 424 16.91 -2.34 19.06
C PHE A 424 16.13 -3.42 18.27
N ILE A 425 16.05 -3.28 16.95
CA ILE A 425 15.33 -4.23 16.08
C ILE A 425 16.10 -5.56 16.00
N GLU A 426 17.43 -5.56 15.87
CA GLU A 426 18.26 -6.78 15.87
C GLU A 426 18.13 -7.57 17.19
N ASP A 427 18.11 -6.88 18.32
CA ASP A 427 17.94 -7.52 19.61
C ASP A 427 16.53 -8.07 19.79
N PHE A 428 15.52 -7.39 19.23
CA PHE A 428 14.16 -7.91 19.15
C PHE A 428 14.10 -9.20 18.31
N VAL A 429 14.78 -9.28 17.16
CA VAL A 429 14.87 -10.53 16.37
C VAL A 429 15.34 -11.69 17.25
N LYS A 430 16.43 -11.49 18.00
CA LYS A 430 17.02 -12.52 18.89
C LYS A 430 16.07 -12.91 20.01
N TRP A 431 15.44 -11.91 20.66
CA TRP A 431 14.50 -12.13 21.75
C TRP A 431 13.26 -12.86 21.25
N ASN A 432 12.67 -12.43 20.10
CA ASN A 432 11.45 -13.00 19.54
C ASN A 432 11.64 -14.43 19.04
N THR A 433 12.83 -14.79 18.57
CA THR A 433 13.16 -16.17 18.16
C THR A 433 13.05 -17.15 19.34
N ASN A 434 13.41 -16.69 20.55
CA ASN A 434 13.36 -17.47 21.79
C ASN A 434 12.02 -17.34 22.53
N TYR A 435 11.20 -16.34 22.16
CA TYR A 435 9.92 -16.06 22.80
C TYR A 435 8.83 -16.94 22.20
N ARG A 436 8.22 -17.82 23.04
CA ARG A 436 7.01 -18.55 22.64
C ARG A 436 5.83 -17.58 22.67
N LYS A 437 5.23 -17.31 21.52
CA LYS A 437 4.06 -16.41 21.39
C LYS A 437 2.97 -16.80 22.41
N ASN A 438 2.73 -15.90 23.36
CA ASN A 438 1.52 -15.97 24.18
C ASN A 438 0.39 -15.31 23.36
N ARG A 439 -0.62 -16.09 22.98
CA ARG A 439 -1.73 -15.64 22.14
C ARG A 439 -2.64 -14.59 22.79
N GLU A 440 -2.48 -14.35 24.09
CA GLU A 440 -3.27 -13.38 24.85
C GLU A 440 -2.70 -11.95 24.83
N LEU A 441 -1.45 -11.76 24.37
CA LEU A 441 -0.81 -10.44 24.34
C LEU A 441 -1.13 -9.71 23.04
N THR A 442 -1.41 -8.40 23.17
CA THR A 442 -1.46 -7.50 22.01
C THR A 442 -0.06 -7.26 21.44
N ASP A 443 0.04 -6.79 20.18
CA ASP A 443 1.32 -6.47 19.54
C ASP A 443 2.13 -5.46 20.37
N ILE A 444 1.48 -4.47 20.94
CA ILE A 444 2.10 -3.46 21.82
C ILE A 444 2.58 -4.08 23.14
N ASP A 445 1.85 -5.05 23.71
CA ASP A 445 2.28 -5.73 24.92
C ASP A 445 3.50 -6.62 24.67
N ILE A 446 3.64 -7.18 23.48
CA ILE A 446 4.84 -7.90 23.06
C ILE A 446 6.07 -6.96 23.08
N ILE A 447 5.94 -5.75 22.51
CA ILE A 447 7.02 -4.75 22.54
C ILE A 447 7.36 -4.33 23.96
N LYS A 448 6.35 -4.04 24.80
CA LYS A 448 6.58 -3.69 26.21
C LYS A 448 7.26 -4.81 26.98
N LYS A 449 6.85 -6.07 26.72
CA LYS A 449 7.50 -7.24 27.31
C LYS A 449 8.95 -7.37 26.87
N TYR A 450 9.24 -7.23 25.58
CA TYR A 450 10.61 -7.21 25.06
C TYR A 450 11.47 -6.16 25.77
N ILE A 451 10.98 -4.94 25.89
CA ILE A 451 11.70 -3.84 26.56
C ILE A 451 11.95 -4.18 28.04
N ASN A 452 10.94 -4.72 28.74
CA ASN A 452 11.08 -5.10 30.14
C ASN A 452 12.09 -6.24 30.36
N ASP A 453 12.09 -7.24 29.47
CA ASP A 453 12.97 -8.41 29.58
C ASP A 453 14.43 -8.08 29.22
N SER A 454 14.65 -7.07 28.36
CA SER A 454 15.95 -6.78 27.75
C SER A 454 16.67 -5.55 28.34
N PHE A 455 15.93 -4.64 29.03
CA PHE A 455 16.49 -3.36 29.50
C PHE A 455 16.14 -3.08 30.96
N ASN A 456 16.80 -2.04 31.55
CA ASN A 456 16.65 -1.71 32.96
C ASN A 456 15.18 -1.31 33.31
N PRO A 457 14.55 -2.00 34.30
CA PRO A 457 13.18 -1.73 34.75
C PRO A 457 12.89 -0.31 35.25
N GLU A 458 13.89 0.40 35.79
CA GLU A 458 13.70 1.77 36.33
C GLU A 458 13.26 2.78 35.29
N LYS A 459 13.64 2.57 34.02
CA LYS A 459 13.25 3.43 32.89
C LYS A 459 11.94 3.01 32.25
N PHE A 460 11.47 1.82 32.56
CA PHE A 460 10.38 1.14 31.86
C PHE A 460 9.04 1.88 31.94
N SER A 461 8.70 2.43 33.12
CA SER A 461 7.37 3.01 33.33
C SER A 461 7.04 4.17 32.38
N LEU A 462 7.94 5.14 32.20
CA LEU A 462 7.71 6.27 31.31
C LEU A 462 7.80 5.86 29.83
N ILE A 463 8.71 4.93 29.50
CA ILE A 463 8.76 4.36 28.14
C ILE A 463 7.42 3.72 27.78
N CYS A 464 6.83 2.94 28.69
CA CYS A 464 5.49 2.35 28.47
C CYS A 464 4.41 3.41 28.30
N ASP A 465 4.44 4.48 29.08
CA ASP A 465 3.48 5.56 28.98
C ASP A 465 3.54 6.25 27.61
N ILE A 466 4.74 6.52 27.09
CA ILE A 466 4.94 7.08 25.74
C ILE A 466 4.46 6.12 24.65
N ILE A 467 4.79 4.83 24.76
CA ILE A 467 4.30 3.81 23.81
C ILE A 467 2.77 3.74 23.85
N ASN A 468 2.17 3.72 25.04
CA ASN A 468 0.71 3.69 25.19
C ASN A 468 0.03 4.92 24.58
N TYR A 469 0.59 6.14 24.80
CA TYR A 469 0.09 7.36 24.21
C TYR A 469 0.06 7.28 22.69
N HIS A 470 1.20 7.02 22.05
CA HIS A 470 1.29 6.99 20.59
C HIS A 470 0.50 5.84 19.98
N SER A 471 0.43 4.68 20.65
CA SER A 471 -0.39 3.56 20.20
C SER A 471 -1.89 3.89 20.22
N ALA A 472 -2.38 4.53 21.29
CA ALA A 472 -3.77 4.96 21.39
C ALA A 472 -4.09 6.06 20.38
N TYR A 473 -3.19 7.03 20.21
CA TYR A 473 -3.30 8.09 19.21
C TYR A 473 -3.45 7.50 17.80
N SER A 474 -2.53 6.61 17.41
CA SER A 474 -2.56 5.97 16.09
C SER A 474 -3.82 5.12 15.89
N LYS A 475 -4.24 4.36 16.91
CA LYS A 475 -5.48 3.59 16.86
C LYS A 475 -6.70 4.50 16.67
N ALA A 476 -6.78 5.59 17.41
CA ALA A 476 -7.88 6.55 17.29
C ALA A 476 -7.93 7.18 15.90
N LEU A 477 -6.78 7.62 15.38
CA LEU A 477 -6.66 8.25 14.06
C LEU A 477 -7.04 7.32 12.91
N LEU A 478 -6.57 6.06 12.95
CA LEU A 478 -6.70 5.10 11.85
C LEU A 478 -7.98 4.25 11.90
N SER A 479 -8.76 4.34 12.98
CA SER A 479 -10.00 3.59 13.12
C SER A 479 -11.10 4.12 12.19
N VAL A 480 -11.97 3.20 11.73
CA VAL A 480 -13.16 3.56 10.95
C VAL A 480 -14.09 4.42 11.81
N LYS A 481 -14.41 5.61 11.31
CA LYS A 481 -15.29 6.57 11.99
C LYS A 481 -16.74 6.17 11.73
N LYS A 482 -17.47 5.90 12.81
CA LYS A 482 -18.91 5.62 12.76
C LYS A 482 -19.66 6.70 13.51
N ARG A 483 -20.84 7.05 13.02
CA ARG A 483 -21.75 7.99 13.68
C ARG A 483 -23.10 7.32 13.86
N THR A 484 -23.66 7.44 15.05
CA THR A 484 -25.05 7.08 15.33
C THR A 484 -25.74 8.34 15.85
N TYR A 485 -27.03 8.43 15.65
CA TYR A 485 -27.82 9.52 16.18
C TYR A 485 -29.10 8.99 16.83
N ILE A 486 -29.22 9.22 18.13
CA ILE A 486 -30.42 8.99 18.92
C ILE A 486 -30.78 10.29 19.64
N SER A 487 -32.04 10.62 19.67
CA SER A 487 -32.50 11.82 20.35
C SER A 487 -32.14 11.78 21.84
N LYS A 488 -31.69 12.93 22.40
CA LYS A 488 -31.16 13.07 23.75
C LYS A 488 -32.03 12.43 24.83
N ASN A 489 -33.34 12.57 24.74
CA ASN A 489 -34.30 12.03 25.69
C ASN A 489 -34.39 10.49 25.71
N LYS A 490 -33.85 9.81 24.69
CA LYS A 490 -33.81 8.35 24.58
C LYS A 490 -32.48 7.73 24.99
N LEU A 491 -31.42 8.52 25.16
CA LEU A 491 -30.06 8.00 25.41
C LEU A 491 -29.97 7.15 26.69
N MET A 492 -30.73 7.45 27.71
CA MET A 492 -30.78 6.69 28.96
C MET A 492 -31.29 5.24 28.75
N GLU A 493 -32.26 5.07 27.87
CA GLU A 493 -32.87 3.77 27.58
C GLU A 493 -32.13 3.03 26.43
N SER A 494 -31.26 3.73 25.70
CA SER A 494 -30.48 3.18 24.58
C SER A 494 -29.24 2.41 25.06
N VAL A 495 -28.78 1.48 24.23
CA VAL A 495 -27.62 0.63 24.53
C VAL A 495 -26.34 1.29 23.99
N PRO A 496 -25.42 1.74 24.87
CA PRO A 496 -24.17 2.33 24.44
C PRO A 496 -23.13 1.27 24.05
N THR A 497 -22.33 1.59 23.05
CA THR A 497 -21.14 0.84 22.65
C THR A 497 -19.98 1.80 22.51
N LEU A 498 -18.81 1.45 23.03
CA LEU A 498 -17.59 2.24 22.83
C LEU A 498 -17.21 2.26 21.35
N SER A 499 -16.81 3.43 20.86
CA SER A 499 -16.24 3.56 19.51
C SER A 499 -14.99 2.67 19.36
N ASN A 500 -14.80 2.08 18.17
CA ASN A 500 -13.59 1.33 17.86
C ASN A 500 -12.31 2.17 17.96
N SER A 501 -12.43 3.49 17.84
CA SER A 501 -11.33 4.45 18.03
C SER A 501 -10.93 4.62 19.48
N SER A 502 -11.76 4.22 20.45
CA SER A 502 -11.50 4.47 21.86
C SER A 502 -10.47 3.50 22.47
N SER A 503 -9.71 4.00 23.44
CA SER A 503 -8.75 3.23 24.23
C SER A 503 -8.69 3.76 25.65
N PHE A 504 -8.73 2.86 26.65
CA PHE A 504 -8.42 3.20 28.03
C PHE A 504 -6.92 3.10 28.25
N ILE A 505 -6.33 4.13 28.87
CA ILE A 505 -4.89 4.22 29.13
C ILE A 505 -4.66 4.53 30.59
N TYR A 506 -3.73 3.79 31.20
CA TYR A 506 -3.23 4.10 32.51
C TYR A 506 -1.80 4.63 32.40
N PHE A 507 -1.62 5.90 32.75
CA PHE A 507 -0.30 6.53 32.83
C PHE A 507 0.24 6.52 34.25
N LYS A 508 1.55 6.32 34.38
CA LYS A 508 2.31 6.46 35.62
C LYS A 508 2.96 7.85 35.76
N TYR A 509 3.09 8.56 34.65
CA TYR A 509 3.59 9.92 34.55
C TYR A 509 2.53 10.82 33.93
N PRO A 510 2.53 12.14 34.23
CA PRO A 510 1.58 13.08 33.64
C PRO A 510 1.98 13.44 32.21
N VAL A 511 1.89 12.46 31.29
CA VAL A 511 2.32 12.62 29.88
C VAL A 511 1.53 13.70 29.17
N LEU A 512 0.23 13.80 29.44
CA LEU A 512 -0.63 14.83 28.82
C LEU A 512 -0.19 16.22 29.23
N ASP A 513 -0.04 16.45 30.55
CA ASP A 513 0.41 17.75 31.07
C ASP A 513 1.80 18.12 30.51
N ALA A 514 2.68 17.14 30.34
CA ALA A 514 3.99 17.37 29.74
C ALA A 514 3.87 17.83 28.28
N PHE A 515 3.04 17.16 27.49
CA PHE A 515 2.85 17.48 26.07
C PHE A 515 2.15 18.84 25.91
N ASP A 516 1.18 19.16 26.74
CA ASP A 516 0.51 20.46 26.76
C ASP A 516 1.49 21.61 27.10
N ASN A 517 2.56 21.32 27.85
CA ASN A 517 3.65 22.25 28.13
C ASN A 517 4.80 22.20 27.09
N GLY A 518 4.62 21.51 25.94
CA GLY A 518 5.61 21.42 24.87
C GLY A 518 6.82 20.54 25.18
N LEU A 519 6.73 19.63 26.15
CA LEU A 519 7.81 18.72 26.57
C LEU A 519 7.53 17.33 26.01
N TYR A 520 8.10 17.02 24.87
CA TYR A 520 7.78 15.81 24.09
C TYR A 520 8.77 14.66 24.28
N THR A 521 9.92 14.89 24.93
CA THR A 521 10.94 13.86 25.07
C THR A 521 10.91 13.21 26.47
N ILE A 522 11.27 11.92 26.52
CA ILE A 522 11.36 11.15 27.77
C ILE A 522 12.28 11.85 28.78
N SER A 523 13.41 12.42 28.31
CA SER A 523 14.38 13.11 29.18
C SER A 523 13.82 14.40 29.79
N GLU A 524 13.04 15.19 29.00
CA GLU A 524 12.38 16.39 29.50
C GLU A 524 11.29 16.06 30.52
N ILE A 525 10.45 15.07 30.22
CA ILE A 525 9.40 14.64 31.13
C ILE A 525 10.00 14.21 32.50
N LYS A 526 11.07 13.41 32.48
CA LYS A 526 11.77 13.02 33.73
C LYS A 526 12.36 14.19 34.50
N LYS A 527 12.84 15.21 33.78
CA LYS A 527 13.46 16.38 34.42
C LYS A 527 12.47 17.24 35.16
N TYR A 528 11.25 17.44 34.56
CA TYR A 528 10.31 18.42 35.06
C TYR A 528 9.10 17.83 35.79
N PHE A 529 8.80 16.54 35.60
CA PHE A 529 7.63 15.89 36.17
C PHE A 529 7.99 14.73 37.08
N LYS A 530 7.28 14.61 38.22
CA LYS A 530 7.31 13.43 39.06
C LYS A 530 6.23 12.44 38.63
N PRO A 531 6.39 11.12 38.97
CA PRO A 531 5.34 10.14 38.75
C PRO A 531 4.01 10.58 39.36
N SER A 532 2.95 10.60 38.56
CA SER A 532 1.58 10.90 38.95
C SER A 532 0.62 10.05 38.13
N LYS A 533 -0.14 9.20 38.81
CA LYS A 533 -1.01 8.23 38.18
C LYS A 533 -2.27 8.88 37.63
N SER A 534 -2.63 8.57 36.36
CA SER A 534 -3.88 9.01 35.75
C SER A 534 -4.52 7.91 34.91
N ASN A 535 -5.85 7.92 34.87
CA ASN A 535 -6.66 7.09 33.97
C ASN A 535 -7.26 8.00 32.91
N VAL A 536 -6.98 7.70 31.66
CA VAL A 536 -7.34 8.52 30.50
C VAL A 536 -8.11 7.67 29.51
N ILE A 537 -9.07 8.25 28.82
CA ILE A 537 -9.65 7.67 27.62
C ILE A 537 -9.22 8.49 26.40
N CYS A 538 -8.82 7.80 25.35
CA CYS A 538 -8.45 8.37 24.06
C CYS A 538 -9.46 7.93 23.02
N TRP A 539 -9.91 8.84 22.13
CA TRP A 539 -10.74 8.51 20.99
C TRP A 539 -10.59 9.55 19.87
N TYR A 540 -11.07 9.21 18.67
CA TYR A 540 -11.17 10.18 17.57
C TYR A 540 -12.48 10.95 17.70
N HIS A 541 -12.37 12.26 17.92
CA HIS A 541 -13.51 13.17 17.95
C HIS A 541 -14.00 13.43 16.51
N LEU A 542 -15.33 13.35 16.30
CA LEU A 542 -15.92 13.54 14.98
C LEU A 542 -15.72 14.95 14.40
N GLY A 543 -15.21 15.89 15.20
CA GLY A 543 -14.75 17.21 14.76
C GLY A 543 -13.40 17.23 14.05
N GLY A 544 -12.69 16.10 13.96
CA GLY A 544 -11.46 15.97 13.17
C GLY A 544 -10.17 15.83 13.98
N GLU A 545 -10.21 15.54 15.28
CA GLU A 545 -9.03 15.46 16.15
C GLU A 545 -9.05 14.24 17.08
N VAL A 546 -7.87 13.84 17.56
CA VAL A 546 -7.74 12.81 18.60
C VAL A 546 -7.77 13.47 19.97
N ILE A 547 -8.70 13.06 20.81
CA ILE A 547 -8.91 13.58 22.17
C ILE A 547 -8.32 12.60 23.20
N PHE A 548 -7.66 13.13 24.21
CA PHE A 548 -7.27 12.44 25.43
C PHE A 548 -7.92 13.16 26.62
N GLU A 549 -8.75 12.48 27.38
CA GLU A 549 -9.54 13.11 28.44
C GLU A 549 -9.50 12.31 29.73
N MET A 550 -9.41 13.01 30.85
CA MET A 550 -9.54 12.46 32.19
C MET A 550 -10.94 12.76 32.73
N TYR A 551 -11.72 11.73 32.95
CA TYR A 551 -13.05 11.88 33.55
C TYR A 551 -13.04 11.53 35.05
N THR A 552 -14.07 11.95 35.75
CA THR A 552 -14.32 11.56 37.13
C THR A 552 -14.38 10.05 37.26
N LYS A 553 -14.07 9.52 38.44
CA LYS A 553 -14.10 8.07 38.72
C LYS A 553 -15.45 7.45 38.31
N ARG A 554 -16.56 8.16 38.51
CA ARG A 554 -17.90 7.70 38.15
C ARG A 554 -18.04 7.50 36.64
N ILE A 555 -17.68 8.50 35.83
CA ILE A 555 -17.77 8.44 34.36
C ILE A 555 -16.83 7.34 33.85
N MET A 556 -15.61 7.22 34.37
CA MET A 556 -14.69 6.15 34.00
C MET A 556 -15.24 4.75 34.33
N THR A 557 -15.93 4.61 35.50
CA THR A 557 -16.60 3.35 35.85
C THR A 557 -17.73 3.03 34.88
N PHE A 558 -18.56 4.04 34.54
CA PHE A 558 -19.61 3.89 33.52
C PHE A 558 -19.02 3.41 32.18
N LEU A 559 -18.04 4.13 31.64
CA LEU A 559 -17.41 3.81 30.36
C LEU A 559 -16.78 2.40 30.34
N ASN A 560 -16.14 1.98 31.42
CA ASN A 560 -15.58 0.63 31.55
C ASN A 560 -16.68 -0.46 31.61
N SER A 561 -17.90 -0.12 31.99
CA SER A 561 -19.03 -1.04 32.07
C SER A 561 -19.85 -1.12 30.79
N VAL A 562 -19.56 -0.24 29.81
CA VAL A 562 -20.22 -0.24 28.50
C VAL A 562 -19.83 -1.52 27.73
N ASN A 563 -20.82 -2.35 27.40
CA ASN A 563 -20.62 -3.66 26.79
C ASN A 563 -21.49 -3.91 25.53
N GLY A 564 -22.29 -2.92 25.12
CA GLY A 564 -23.17 -3.04 23.96
C GLY A 564 -24.38 -3.97 24.14
N LYS A 565 -24.75 -4.28 25.40
CA LYS A 565 -25.83 -5.25 25.70
C LYS A 565 -26.92 -4.70 26.61
N ILE A 566 -26.63 -3.71 27.42
CA ILE A 566 -27.57 -3.14 28.40
C ILE A 566 -27.64 -1.62 28.23
N SER A 567 -28.81 -1.04 28.56
CA SER A 567 -29.02 0.40 28.41
C SER A 567 -28.18 1.22 29.37
N SER A 568 -27.96 2.50 29.02
CA SER A 568 -27.21 3.46 29.84
C SER A 568 -27.72 3.53 31.27
N LYS A 569 -29.03 3.56 31.46
CA LYS A 569 -29.72 3.58 32.76
C LYS A 569 -29.47 2.35 33.61
N LEU A 570 -29.32 1.17 32.98
CA LEU A 570 -28.99 -0.09 33.69
C LEU A 570 -27.52 -0.14 34.10
N ILE A 571 -26.63 0.54 33.38
CA ILE A 571 -25.21 0.67 33.75
C ILE A 571 -25.05 1.63 34.93
N ASP A 572 -25.63 2.83 34.84
CA ASP A 572 -25.65 3.86 35.90
C ASP A 572 -26.93 4.69 35.78
N ARG A 573 -27.83 4.58 36.81
CA ARG A 573 -29.13 5.26 36.81
C ARG A 573 -29.02 6.80 36.84
N ASP A 574 -27.92 7.31 37.36
CA ASP A 574 -27.71 8.75 37.54
C ASP A 574 -26.59 9.26 36.62
N VAL A 575 -26.26 8.52 35.53
CA VAL A 575 -25.31 9.04 34.54
C VAL A 575 -25.87 10.33 33.93
N ASP A 576 -25.03 11.34 33.78
CA ASP A 576 -25.44 12.62 33.22
C ASP A 576 -25.84 12.49 31.74
N ILE A 577 -27.07 12.89 31.42
CA ILE A 577 -27.60 12.88 30.06
C ILE A 577 -26.84 13.85 29.14
N GLU A 578 -26.29 14.94 29.68
CA GLU A 578 -25.43 15.84 28.92
C GLU A 578 -24.13 15.16 28.52
N PHE A 579 -23.55 14.40 29.44
CA PHE A 579 -22.38 13.56 29.11
C PHE A 579 -22.71 12.54 28.03
N LEU A 580 -23.83 11.80 28.10
CA LEU A 580 -24.23 10.84 27.07
C LEU A 580 -24.42 11.51 25.71
N ASN A 581 -25.04 12.69 25.69
CA ASN A 581 -25.22 13.47 24.46
C ASN A 581 -23.88 13.92 23.88
N PHE A 582 -22.98 14.46 24.69
CA PHE A 582 -21.63 14.81 24.30
C PHE A 582 -20.86 13.57 23.76
N ALA A 583 -20.94 12.46 24.45
CA ALA A 583 -20.24 11.22 24.07
C ALA A 583 -20.73 10.67 22.72
N GLN A 584 -22.04 10.84 22.39
CA GLN A 584 -22.58 10.53 21.08
C GLN A 584 -22.08 11.52 20.00
N GLU A 585 -22.21 12.81 20.26
CA GLU A 585 -21.81 13.87 19.30
C GLU A 585 -20.31 13.84 19.01
N SER A 586 -19.49 13.59 20.03
CA SER A 586 -18.04 13.47 19.90
C SER A 586 -17.59 12.16 19.25
N GLY A 587 -18.46 11.15 19.13
CA GLY A 587 -18.11 9.84 18.59
C GLY A 587 -17.39 8.93 19.60
N LEU A 588 -17.40 9.24 20.89
CA LEU A 588 -16.88 8.37 21.94
C LEU A 588 -17.80 7.15 22.15
N LEU A 589 -19.12 7.36 22.16
CA LEU A 589 -20.14 6.34 22.27
C LEU A 589 -21.01 6.28 21.02
N LEU A 590 -21.32 5.07 20.60
CA LEU A 590 -22.32 4.73 19.59
C LEU A 590 -23.53 4.14 20.30
N PHE A 591 -24.74 4.51 19.92
CA PHE A 591 -25.97 4.04 20.54
C PHE A 591 -26.86 3.27 19.56
N THR A 592 -27.49 2.20 20.07
CA THR A 592 -28.51 1.38 19.35
C THR A 592 -29.79 1.29 20.17
#